data_a1f3d99ac5e96f54fc240a25ea098338
#
_entry.id   a1f3d99ac5e96f54fc240a25ea098338
#
_cell.length_a   1.000
_cell.length_b   1.000
_cell.length_c   1.000
_cell.angle_alpha   90.00
_cell.angle_beta   90.00
_cell.angle_gamma   90.00
#
_symmetry.space_group_name_H-M   'P 1'
#
loop_
_entity.id
_entity.type
_entity.pdbx_description
1 polymer ?
#
loop_
_entity_poly.entity_id
_entity_poly.type
_entity_poly.pdbx_seq_one_letter_code
_entity_poly.pdbx_strand_id
1 'polypeptide(L)'
;HQDAIAKGMNWRKEKSCDEWTVPYLPIDPHDVGREYDGDVIRINSQSGKGGIGFILQNQFGYDLPKKMREDFGYKVKAVSDHKHKELMPDEVYKIFKDEYLNKCAPVDIPEAHYVQKQNGTICAAITASVNGVTDDHTAEGNGRLDAVANAIKQALNFDFTVETYTEHALERKSTSEAVSYVGISCGDKMYWGVGRHSDIIVSSIK
;
A
#
# COMPACT_ATOMS: atom_id res chain seq x y z
N HIS A 1 3.33 4.95 -20.41
CA HIS A 1 2.91 6.10 -21.23
C HIS A 1 1.79 6.90 -20.54
N GLN A 2 0.76 6.27 -19.97
CA GLN A 2 -0.39 6.96 -19.38
C GLN A 2 -0.04 7.84 -18.18
N ASP A 3 0.87 7.41 -17.29
CA ASP A 3 1.39 8.26 -16.21
C ASP A 3 2.07 9.53 -16.74
N ALA A 4 2.82 9.42 -17.83
CA ALA A 4 3.45 10.57 -18.47
C ALA A 4 2.42 11.50 -19.13
N ILE A 5 1.38 10.95 -19.75
CA ILE A 5 0.27 11.73 -20.31
C ILE A 5 -0.47 12.47 -19.22
N ALA A 6 -0.85 11.78 -18.12
CA ALA A 6 -1.54 12.38 -16.98
C ALA A 6 -0.73 13.50 -16.34
N LYS A 7 0.58 13.31 -16.16
CA LYS A 7 1.50 14.36 -15.67
C LYS A 7 1.58 15.55 -16.63
N GLY A 8 1.65 15.30 -17.94
CA GLY A 8 1.66 16.35 -18.96
C GLY A 8 0.36 17.16 -18.98
N MET A 9 -0.80 16.49 -18.87
CA MET A 9 -2.11 17.14 -18.79
C MET A 9 -2.23 18.01 -17.53
N ASN A 10 -1.84 17.48 -16.38
CA ASN A 10 -1.85 18.23 -15.12
C ASN A 10 -0.91 19.43 -15.15
N TRP A 11 0.29 19.27 -15.67
CA TRP A 11 1.26 20.36 -15.82
C TRP A 11 0.71 21.50 -16.70
N ARG A 12 0.09 21.18 -17.85
CA ARG A 12 -0.56 22.19 -18.70
C ARG A 12 -1.64 22.96 -17.96
N LYS A 13 -2.48 22.24 -17.21
CA LYS A 13 -3.56 22.85 -16.39
C LYS A 13 -3.00 23.78 -15.32
N GLU A 14 -1.97 23.34 -14.58
CA GLU A 14 -1.33 24.14 -13.53
C GLU A 14 -0.62 25.39 -14.07
N LYS A 15 0.01 25.28 -15.23
CA LYS A 15 0.76 26.36 -15.87
C LYS A 15 -0.08 27.21 -16.82
N SER A 16 -1.36 26.88 -17.03
CA SER A 16 -2.22 27.54 -18.02
C SER A 16 -1.55 27.64 -19.40
N CYS A 17 -0.88 26.55 -19.82
CA CYS A 17 -0.12 26.50 -21.06
C CYS A 17 -1.06 26.21 -22.23
N ASP A 18 -1.12 27.12 -23.21
CA ASP A 18 -1.97 26.98 -24.39
C ASP A 18 -1.34 26.03 -25.43
N GLU A 19 -0.01 25.87 -25.42
CA GLU A 19 0.67 24.96 -26.33
C GLU A 19 0.42 23.50 -25.96
N TRP A 20 0.22 22.66 -27.00
CA TRP A 20 0.07 21.23 -26.81
C TRP A 20 1.45 20.56 -26.65
N THR A 21 1.80 20.18 -25.42
CA THR A 21 3.11 19.61 -25.07
C THR A 21 2.98 18.29 -24.29
N VAL A 22 1.84 17.59 -24.44
CA VAL A 22 1.59 16.36 -23.70
C VAL A 22 2.39 15.19 -24.31
N PRO A 23 3.24 14.51 -23.52
CA PRO A 23 4.01 13.37 -24.04
C PRO A 23 3.11 12.27 -24.60
N TYR A 24 3.54 11.63 -25.68
CA TYR A 24 2.83 10.53 -26.36
C TYR A 24 1.48 10.89 -27.01
N LEU A 25 1.00 12.12 -26.91
CA LEU A 25 -0.16 12.62 -27.65
C LEU A 25 0.32 13.71 -28.62
N PRO A 26 0.46 13.40 -29.91
CA PRO A 26 1.02 14.34 -30.88
C PRO A 26 0.11 15.53 -31.18
N ILE A 27 -1.19 15.39 -30.90
CA ILE A 27 -2.20 16.46 -31.08
C ILE A 27 -3.15 16.46 -29.89
N ASP A 28 -3.81 17.59 -29.62
CA ASP A 28 -4.89 17.67 -28.67
C ASP A 28 -6.09 16.84 -29.18
N PRO A 29 -6.58 15.86 -28.41
CA PRO A 29 -7.76 15.09 -28.79
C PRO A 29 -8.99 15.95 -29.11
N HIS A 30 -9.15 17.10 -28.43
CA HIS A 30 -10.26 18.03 -28.69
C HIS A 30 -10.22 18.62 -30.09
N ASP A 31 -9.02 18.82 -30.69
CA ASP A 31 -8.88 19.34 -32.06
C ASP A 31 -9.46 18.41 -33.13
N VAL A 32 -9.61 17.13 -32.79
CA VAL A 32 -10.21 16.09 -33.64
C VAL A 32 -11.56 15.59 -33.13
N GLY A 33 -12.21 16.36 -32.24
CA GLY A 33 -13.53 16.05 -31.70
C GLY A 33 -13.57 14.81 -30.79
N ARG A 34 -12.45 14.50 -30.11
CA ARG A 34 -12.33 13.38 -29.17
C ARG A 34 -11.94 13.88 -27.80
N GLU A 35 -12.25 13.12 -26.78
CA GLU A 35 -11.72 13.30 -25.43
C GLU A 35 -10.63 12.28 -25.17
N TYR A 36 -9.64 12.66 -24.35
CA TYR A 36 -8.68 11.69 -23.84
C TYR A 36 -9.32 10.91 -22.70
N ASP A 37 -9.74 9.68 -22.99
CA ASP A 37 -10.27 8.76 -21.99
C ASP A 37 -9.11 8.17 -21.19
N GLY A 38 -8.65 8.93 -20.21
CA GLY A 38 -7.62 8.51 -19.25
C GLY A 38 -8.13 7.50 -18.20
N ASP A 39 -9.44 7.31 -18.13
CA ASP A 39 -10.05 6.53 -17.06
C ASP A 39 -10.00 5.01 -17.32
N VAL A 40 -9.76 4.59 -18.57
CA VAL A 40 -9.64 3.15 -18.90
C VAL A 40 -8.17 2.74 -18.94
N ILE A 41 -7.51 2.76 -17.79
CA ILE A 41 -6.18 2.17 -17.65
C ILE A 41 -6.31 0.66 -17.56
N ARG A 42 -5.86 -0.03 -18.61
CA ARG A 42 -5.77 -1.50 -18.64
C ARG A 42 -4.34 -1.93 -18.38
N ILE A 43 -4.17 -2.91 -17.54
CA ILE A 43 -2.87 -3.45 -17.19
C ILE A 43 -2.66 -4.76 -17.93
N ASN A 44 -1.57 -4.83 -18.68
CA ASN A 44 -1.09 -6.04 -19.33
C ASN A 44 0.34 -6.37 -18.88
N SER A 45 0.88 -7.47 -19.37
CA SER A 45 2.24 -7.94 -19.04
C SER A 45 3.36 -6.93 -19.35
N GLN A 46 3.11 -5.96 -20.24
CA GLN A 46 4.07 -4.91 -20.60
C GLN A 46 3.82 -3.59 -19.87
N SER A 47 2.74 -3.51 -19.09
CA SER A 47 2.44 -2.31 -18.31
C SER A 47 3.51 -2.07 -17.26
N GLY A 48 4.05 -0.86 -17.25
CA GLY A 48 5.09 -0.47 -16.28
C GLY A 48 4.56 -0.39 -14.85
N LYS A 49 5.47 -0.54 -13.88
CA LYS A 49 5.20 -0.42 -12.42
C LYS A 49 4.48 0.89 -12.05
N GLY A 50 4.69 1.97 -12.83
CA GLY A 50 4.03 3.26 -12.66
C GLY A 50 2.53 3.23 -12.90
N GLY A 51 2.05 2.50 -13.92
CA GLY A 51 0.63 2.40 -14.24
C GLY A 51 -0.19 1.71 -13.14
N ILE A 52 0.37 0.67 -12.55
CA ILE A 52 -0.28 -0.08 -11.46
C ILE A 52 -0.40 0.79 -10.21
N GLY A 53 0.67 1.50 -9.83
CA GLY A 53 0.66 2.43 -8.70
C GLY A 53 -0.31 3.59 -8.91
N PHE A 54 -0.37 4.11 -10.15
CA PHE A 54 -1.30 5.18 -10.53
C PHE A 54 -2.78 4.75 -10.36
N ILE A 55 -3.15 3.53 -10.80
CA ILE A 55 -4.50 3.00 -10.60
C ILE A 55 -4.86 2.97 -9.12
N LEU A 56 -4.02 2.36 -8.28
CA LEU A 56 -4.31 2.23 -6.86
C LEU A 56 -4.41 3.60 -6.17
N GLN A 57 -3.55 4.54 -6.53
CA GLN A 57 -3.56 5.88 -5.95
C GLN A 57 -4.78 6.71 -6.38
N ASN A 58 -5.09 6.76 -7.67
CA ASN A 58 -6.13 7.68 -8.16
C ASN A 58 -7.54 7.13 -8.05
N GLN A 59 -7.74 5.82 -8.18
CA GLN A 59 -9.08 5.23 -8.12
C GLN A 59 -9.44 4.70 -6.74
N PHE A 60 -8.44 4.27 -5.95
CA PHE A 60 -8.69 3.61 -4.66
C PHE A 60 -8.00 4.31 -3.47
N GLY A 61 -7.21 5.36 -3.70
CA GLY A 61 -6.59 6.16 -2.65
C GLY A 61 -5.32 5.57 -2.02
N TYR A 62 -4.78 4.46 -2.54
CA TYR A 62 -3.60 3.79 -1.97
C TYR A 62 -2.31 4.26 -2.61
N ASP A 63 -1.52 5.04 -1.88
CA ASP A 63 -0.19 5.51 -2.33
C ASP A 63 0.92 4.57 -1.82
N LEU A 64 1.22 3.54 -2.61
CA LEU A 64 2.19 2.52 -2.24
C LEU A 64 3.62 3.07 -2.16
N PRO A 65 4.41 2.69 -1.14
CA PRO A 65 5.84 2.93 -1.12
C PRO A 65 6.54 2.38 -2.37
N LYS A 66 7.60 3.06 -2.83
CA LYS A 66 8.27 2.72 -4.10
C LYS A 66 8.66 1.24 -4.20
N LYS A 67 9.29 0.67 -3.17
CA LYS A 67 9.70 -0.74 -3.15
C LYS A 67 8.51 -1.69 -3.16
N MET A 68 7.44 -1.36 -2.43
CA MET A 68 6.20 -2.13 -2.44
C MET A 68 5.50 -2.08 -3.81
N ARG A 69 5.51 -0.93 -4.47
CA ARG A 69 4.98 -0.76 -5.83
C ARG A 69 5.68 -1.66 -6.84
N GLU A 70 6.98 -1.89 -6.65
CA GLU A 70 7.75 -2.83 -7.46
C GLU A 70 7.35 -4.28 -7.21
N ASP A 71 7.25 -4.70 -5.94
CA ASP A 71 6.80 -6.04 -5.56
C ASP A 71 5.39 -6.35 -6.08
N PHE A 72 4.46 -5.43 -5.84
CA PHE A 72 3.09 -5.55 -6.33
C PHE A 72 3.01 -5.61 -7.86
N GLY A 73 3.85 -4.83 -8.55
CA GLY A 73 3.95 -4.86 -10.01
C GLY A 73 4.29 -6.24 -10.56
N TYR A 74 5.19 -6.97 -9.92
CA TYR A 74 5.52 -8.34 -10.31
C TYR A 74 4.34 -9.30 -10.09
N LYS A 75 3.61 -9.17 -8.99
CA LYS A 75 2.44 -10.02 -8.70
C LYS A 75 1.30 -9.79 -9.70
N VAL A 76 0.98 -8.54 -9.99
CA VAL A 76 -0.03 -8.18 -11.00
C VAL A 76 0.34 -8.72 -12.38
N LYS A 77 1.62 -8.57 -12.76
CA LYS A 77 2.13 -9.10 -14.01
C LYS A 77 1.98 -10.62 -14.09
N ALA A 78 2.37 -11.34 -13.05
CA ALA A 78 2.23 -12.80 -13.00
C ALA A 78 0.77 -13.25 -13.20
N VAL A 79 -0.20 -12.54 -12.60
CA VAL A 79 -1.63 -12.84 -12.78
C VAL A 79 -2.09 -12.54 -14.21
N SER A 80 -1.66 -11.42 -14.81
CA SER A 80 -1.98 -11.06 -16.20
C SER A 80 -1.41 -12.10 -17.18
N ASP A 81 -0.17 -12.51 -17.00
CA ASP A 81 0.49 -13.51 -17.83
C ASP A 81 -0.21 -14.87 -17.72
N HIS A 82 -0.56 -15.31 -16.51
CA HIS A 82 -1.28 -16.57 -16.29
C HIS A 82 -2.67 -16.57 -16.92
N LYS A 83 -3.40 -15.44 -16.84
CA LYS A 83 -4.73 -15.31 -17.42
C LYS A 83 -4.73 -14.99 -18.91
N HIS A 84 -3.58 -14.68 -19.51
CA HIS A 84 -3.43 -14.24 -20.91
C HIS A 84 -4.40 -13.10 -21.27
N LYS A 85 -4.66 -12.18 -20.36
CA LYS A 85 -5.56 -11.04 -20.59
C LYS A 85 -5.10 -9.77 -19.88
N GLU A 86 -5.59 -8.65 -20.39
CA GLU A 86 -5.50 -7.37 -19.69
C GLU A 86 -6.35 -7.38 -18.43
N LEU A 87 -5.86 -6.75 -17.37
CA LEU A 87 -6.55 -6.61 -16.10
C LEU A 87 -7.20 -5.24 -15.98
N MET A 88 -8.45 -5.23 -15.58
CA MET A 88 -9.20 -4.02 -15.27
C MET A 88 -8.79 -3.49 -13.88
N PRO A 89 -8.98 -2.18 -13.60
CA PRO A 89 -8.64 -1.59 -12.31
C PRO A 89 -9.17 -2.34 -11.09
N ASP A 90 -10.42 -2.79 -11.13
CA ASP A 90 -11.03 -3.56 -10.03
C ASP A 90 -10.35 -4.92 -9.82
N GLU A 91 -9.86 -5.57 -10.90
CA GLU A 91 -9.10 -6.81 -10.79
C GLU A 91 -7.73 -6.55 -10.15
N VAL A 92 -7.07 -5.44 -10.49
CA VAL A 92 -5.80 -5.01 -9.87
C VAL A 92 -6.03 -4.73 -8.38
N TYR A 93 -7.09 -4.01 -8.03
CA TYR A 93 -7.46 -3.75 -6.64
C TYR A 93 -7.79 -5.02 -5.87
N LYS A 94 -8.48 -5.98 -6.50
CA LYS A 94 -8.73 -7.29 -5.89
C LYS A 94 -7.43 -8.01 -5.56
N ILE A 95 -6.48 -8.07 -6.48
CA ILE A 95 -5.15 -8.68 -6.24
C ILE A 95 -4.47 -7.99 -5.05
N PHE A 96 -4.50 -6.64 -5.00
CA PHE A 96 -3.94 -5.88 -3.89
C PHE A 96 -4.56 -6.26 -2.54
N LYS A 97 -5.90 -6.35 -2.47
CA LYS A 97 -6.59 -6.77 -1.25
C LYS A 97 -6.24 -8.20 -0.84
N ASP A 98 -6.23 -9.09 -1.81
CA ASP A 98 -5.99 -10.52 -1.56
C ASP A 98 -4.54 -10.78 -1.11
N GLU A 99 -3.58 -9.95 -1.54
CA GLU A 99 -2.17 -10.11 -1.21
C GLU A 99 -1.72 -9.40 0.08
N TYR A 100 -2.24 -8.19 0.34
CA TYR A 100 -1.64 -7.32 1.36
C TYR A 100 -2.62 -6.76 2.38
N LEU A 101 -3.89 -6.50 2.02
CA LEU A 101 -4.76 -5.67 2.85
C LEU A 101 -5.39 -6.47 4.00
N ASN A 102 -5.15 -6.04 5.24
CA ASN A 102 -5.74 -6.60 6.47
C ASN A 102 -5.65 -8.13 6.52
N LYS A 103 -4.46 -8.68 6.32
CA LYS A 103 -4.25 -10.13 6.33
C LYS A 103 -4.22 -10.65 7.77
N CYS A 104 -5.21 -11.48 8.13
CA CYS A 104 -5.39 -12.04 9.47
C CYS A 104 -4.97 -13.51 9.58
N ALA A 105 -4.32 -14.07 8.55
CA ALA A 105 -3.84 -15.45 8.56
C ALA A 105 -2.48 -15.52 7.86
N PRO A 106 -1.53 -16.29 8.38
CA PRO A 106 -1.60 -17.18 9.56
C PRO A 106 -1.44 -16.47 10.91
N VAL A 107 -1.22 -15.15 10.92
CA VAL A 107 -1.03 -14.34 12.12
C VAL A 107 -2.09 -13.25 12.18
N ASP A 108 -2.73 -13.09 13.33
CA ASP A 108 -3.64 -11.98 13.62
C ASP A 108 -3.32 -11.37 14.97
N ILE A 109 -3.48 -10.06 15.09
CA ILE A 109 -3.32 -9.31 16.34
C ILE A 109 -4.64 -8.60 16.64
N PRO A 110 -5.61 -9.29 17.26
CA PRO A 110 -6.92 -8.72 17.52
C PRO A 110 -6.89 -7.55 18.50
N GLU A 111 -5.96 -7.58 19.47
CA GLU A 111 -5.85 -6.55 20.51
C GLU A 111 -4.41 -6.13 20.75
N ALA A 112 -4.22 -4.82 21.01
CA ALA A 112 -2.96 -4.25 21.43
C ALA A 112 -3.19 -3.10 22.41
N HIS A 113 -2.53 -3.17 23.55
CA HIS A 113 -2.55 -2.15 24.58
C HIS A 113 -1.16 -1.57 24.80
N TYR A 114 -1.10 -0.27 25.13
CA TYR A 114 0.15 0.45 25.30
C TYR A 114 0.20 1.16 26.64
N VAL A 115 1.32 1.05 27.31
CA VAL A 115 1.63 1.80 28.52
C VAL A 115 2.97 2.50 28.36
N GLN A 116 2.97 3.82 28.51
CA GLN A 116 4.22 4.57 28.55
C GLN A 116 4.79 4.55 29.97
N LYS A 117 6.03 4.09 30.10
CA LYS A 117 6.77 4.09 31.35
C LYS A 117 7.36 5.48 31.66
N GLN A 118 7.70 5.72 32.91
CA GLN A 118 8.30 6.99 33.36
C GLN A 118 9.63 7.31 32.65
N ASN A 119 10.36 6.32 32.22
CA ASN A 119 11.62 6.47 31.48
C ASN A 119 11.42 6.76 29.97
N GLY A 120 10.17 6.93 29.51
CA GLY A 120 9.83 7.20 28.12
C GLY A 120 9.68 5.94 27.24
N THR A 121 10.06 4.75 27.73
CA THR A 121 9.87 3.48 27.00
C THR A 121 8.39 3.15 26.87
N ILE A 122 7.99 2.62 25.72
CA ILE A 122 6.63 2.09 25.52
C ILE A 122 6.65 0.59 25.78
N CYS A 123 5.71 0.14 26.59
CA CYS A 123 5.39 -1.29 26.76
C CYS A 123 4.13 -1.60 25.97
N ALA A 124 4.19 -2.58 25.07
CA ALA A 124 3.03 -3.10 24.34
C ALA A 124 2.66 -4.47 24.91
N ALA A 125 1.37 -4.66 25.19
CA ALA A 125 0.77 -5.96 25.46
C ALA A 125 -0.16 -6.29 24.31
N ILE A 126 0.07 -7.40 23.62
CA ILE A 126 -0.71 -7.84 22.47
C ILE A 126 -1.30 -9.21 22.73
N THR A 127 -2.51 -9.42 22.22
CA THR A 127 -3.06 -10.77 22.04
C THR A 127 -2.74 -11.17 20.60
N ALA A 128 -1.96 -12.22 20.41
CA ALA A 128 -1.57 -12.72 19.09
C ALA A 128 -2.18 -14.10 18.83
N SER A 129 -2.78 -14.27 17.66
CA SER A 129 -3.26 -15.57 17.17
C SER A 129 -2.32 -16.05 16.06
N VAL A 130 -1.64 -17.16 16.27
CA VAL A 130 -0.71 -17.76 15.30
C VAL A 130 -1.22 -19.16 14.95
N ASN A 131 -1.58 -19.36 13.68
CA ASN A 131 -2.20 -20.62 13.22
C ASN A 131 -3.41 -21.07 14.06
N GLY A 132 -4.20 -20.12 14.56
CA GLY A 132 -5.38 -20.36 15.39
C GLY A 132 -5.10 -20.62 16.87
N VAL A 133 -3.86 -20.58 17.31
CA VAL A 133 -3.48 -20.61 18.72
C VAL A 133 -3.30 -19.17 19.21
N THR A 134 -4.03 -18.79 20.25
CA THR A 134 -4.04 -17.43 20.79
C THR A 134 -3.31 -17.36 22.11
N ASP A 135 -2.37 -16.42 22.23
CA ASP A 135 -1.57 -16.16 23.41
C ASP A 135 -1.31 -14.67 23.61
N ASP A 136 -1.03 -14.26 24.86
CA ASP A 136 -0.69 -12.89 25.21
C ASP A 136 0.82 -12.71 25.29
N HIS A 137 1.32 -11.65 24.67
CA HIS A 137 2.74 -11.31 24.66
C HIS A 137 2.95 -9.85 25.05
N THR A 138 4.04 -9.59 25.77
CA THR A 138 4.39 -8.26 26.24
C THR A 138 5.83 -7.96 25.93
N ALA A 139 6.09 -6.80 25.30
CA ALA A 139 7.44 -6.35 25.01
C ALA A 139 7.57 -4.83 25.11
N GLU A 140 8.81 -4.38 25.24
CA GLU A 140 9.16 -2.96 25.31
C GLU A 140 9.80 -2.52 24.00
N GLY A 141 9.67 -1.21 23.72
CA GLY A 141 10.30 -0.58 22.57
C GLY A 141 10.42 0.94 22.75
N ASN A 142 11.14 1.57 21.84
CA ASN A 142 11.32 3.02 21.82
C ASN A 142 10.05 3.79 21.40
N GLY A 143 9.12 3.08 20.74
CA GLY A 143 7.84 3.60 20.29
C GLY A 143 6.82 2.48 20.19
N ARG A 144 5.57 2.83 19.84
CA ARG A 144 4.46 1.85 19.78
C ARG A 144 4.70 0.75 18.74
N LEU A 145 5.15 1.12 17.56
CA LEU A 145 5.43 0.17 16.47
C LEU A 145 6.58 -0.77 16.85
N ASP A 146 7.65 -0.23 17.45
CA ASP A 146 8.80 -1.02 17.90
C ASP A 146 8.42 -2.00 19.02
N ALA A 147 7.65 -1.53 20.01
CA ALA A 147 7.17 -2.39 21.10
C ALA A 147 6.26 -3.53 20.60
N VAL A 148 5.35 -3.25 19.67
CA VAL A 148 4.50 -4.27 19.05
C VAL A 148 5.33 -5.23 18.18
N ALA A 149 6.25 -4.73 17.38
CA ALA A 149 7.12 -5.57 16.57
C ALA A 149 7.92 -6.55 17.45
N ASN A 150 8.44 -6.09 18.60
CA ASN A 150 9.14 -6.93 19.56
C ASN A 150 8.21 -7.98 20.20
N ALA A 151 6.96 -7.63 20.52
CA ALA A 151 5.97 -8.58 21.01
C ALA A 151 5.59 -9.63 19.94
N ILE A 152 5.44 -9.23 18.69
CA ILE A 152 5.19 -10.15 17.56
C ILE A 152 6.37 -11.10 17.35
N LYS A 153 7.61 -10.62 17.44
CA LYS A 153 8.80 -11.49 17.38
C LYS A 153 8.78 -12.59 18.44
N GLN A 154 8.35 -12.25 19.67
CA GLN A 154 8.17 -13.24 20.74
C GLN A 154 7.08 -14.25 20.40
N ALA A 155 5.91 -13.77 19.93
CA ALA A 155 4.78 -14.64 19.57
C ALA A 155 5.13 -15.63 18.46
N LEU A 156 5.91 -15.18 17.49
CA LEU A 156 6.33 -16.00 16.35
C LEU A 156 7.58 -16.85 16.63
N ASN A 157 8.31 -16.56 17.69
CA ASN A 157 9.67 -17.07 17.94
C ASN A 157 10.56 -16.89 16.69
N PHE A 158 10.47 -15.71 16.06
CA PHE A 158 11.08 -15.43 14.77
C PHE A 158 11.49 -13.95 14.71
N ASP A 159 12.68 -13.68 14.19
CA ASP A 159 13.20 -12.31 14.09
C ASP A 159 13.03 -11.73 12.70
N PHE A 160 12.68 -10.44 12.66
CA PHE A 160 12.56 -9.63 11.47
C PHE A 160 12.91 -8.17 11.78
N THR A 161 13.20 -7.39 10.76
CA THR A 161 13.44 -5.95 10.91
C THR A 161 12.36 -5.16 10.17
N VAL A 162 11.78 -4.15 10.83
CA VAL A 162 10.90 -3.18 10.16
C VAL A 162 11.77 -2.20 9.37
N GLU A 163 11.75 -2.32 8.05
CA GLU A 163 12.56 -1.52 7.14
C GLU A 163 11.85 -0.26 6.64
N THR A 164 10.53 -0.36 6.52
CA THR A 164 9.72 0.71 5.97
C THR A 164 8.41 0.79 6.73
N TYR A 165 8.08 2.01 7.14
CA TYR A 165 6.77 2.36 7.66
C TYR A 165 6.33 3.69 7.06
N THR A 166 5.17 3.69 6.44
CA THR A 166 4.50 4.91 5.96
C THR A 166 3.00 4.80 6.20
N GLU A 167 2.36 5.94 6.39
CA GLU A 167 0.93 6.01 6.65
C GLU A 167 0.31 7.25 5.99
N HIS A 168 -0.95 7.17 5.65
CA HIS A 168 -1.75 8.31 5.19
C HIS A 168 -3.24 8.07 5.41
N ALA A 169 -4.04 9.12 5.33
CA ALA A 169 -5.50 9.02 5.30
C ALA A 169 -5.98 8.71 3.87
N LEU A 170 -6.92 7.78 3.70
CA LEU A 170 -7.50 7.45 2.39
C LEU A 170 -8.22 8.63 1.75
N GLU A 171 -8.90 9.45 2.57
CA GLU A 171 -9.63 10.64 2.15
C GLU A 171 -9.20 11.86 2.97
N ARG A 172 -9.42 13.06 2.44
CA ARG A 172 -9.14 14.31 3.14
C ARG A 172 -10.31 14.75 4.07
N LYS A 173 -10.82 13.83 4.87
CA LYS A 173 -11.92 14.08 5.82
C LYS A 173 -11.54 13.60 7.21
N SER A 174 -12.11 14.22 8.25
CA SER A 174 -11.88 13.81 9.64
C SER A 174 -12.37 12.39 9.97
N THR A 175 -13.29 11.86 9.17
CA THR A 175 -13.82 10.50 9.30
C THR A 175 -13.11 9.48 8.40
N SER A 176 -12.01 9.90 7.75
CA SER A 176 -11.24 9.02 6.86
C SER A 176 -10.59 7.89 7.63
N GLU A 177 -10.52 6.72 6.99
CA GLU A 177 -9.69 5.64 7.50
C GLU A 177 -8.21 5.90 7.20
N ALA A 178 -7.36 5.46 8.12
CA ALA A 178 -5.92 5.46 7.95
C ALA A 178 -5.46 4.18 7.23
N VAL A 179 -4.45 4.33 6.41
CA VAL A 179 -3.74 3.22 5.77
C VAL A 179 -2.28 3.26 6.18
N SER A 180 -1.79 2.15 6.67
CA SER A 180 -0.38 1.96 7.02
C SER A 180 0.24 0.90 6.12
N TYR A 181 1.45 1.17 5.65
CA TYR A 181 2.26 0.24 4.87
C TYR A 181 3.48 -0.14 5.69
N VAL A 182 3.65 -1.42 5.94
CA VAL A 182 4.77 -1.95 6.70
C VAL A 182 5.58 -2.89 5.82
N GLY A 183 6.86 -2.61 5.68
CA GLY A 183 7.83 -3.47 5.01
C GLY A 183 8.77 -4.07 6.04
N ILE A 184 8.85 -5.38 6.09
CA ILE A 184 9.74 -6.12 6.98
C ILE A 184 10.77 -6.90 6.18
N SER A 185 12.00 -6.96 6.67
CA SER A 185 13.03 -7.84 6.13
C SER A 185 13.23 -9.06 7.03
N CYS A 186 13.41 -10.21 6.38
CA CYS A 186 13.76 -11.46 7.00
C CYS A 186 14.85 -12.13 6.17
N GLY A 187 16.08 -12.12 6.67
CA GLY A 187 17.25 -12.42 5.85
C GLY A 187 17.31 -11.48 4.65
N ASP A 188 17.47 -12.04 3.45
CA ASP A 188 17.56 -11.25 2.21
C ASP A 188 16.19 -10.95 1.56
N LYS A 189 15.10 -11.35 2.20
CA LYS A 189 13.75 -11.18 1.63
C LYS A 189 12.98 -10.06 2.31
N MET A 190 12.27 -9.27 1.50
CA MET A 190 11.35 -8.23 1.93
C MET A 190 9.92 -8.71 1.81
N TYR A 191 9.12 -8.46 2.84
CA TYR A 191 7.69 -8.74 2.87
C TYR A 191 6.90 -7.46 3.17
N TRP A 192 5.70 -7.36 2.65
CA TRP A 192 4.86 -6.19 2.79
C TRP A 192 3.49 -6.53 3.36
N GLY A 193 3.01 -5.68 4.26
CA GLY A 193 1.65 -5.68 4.78
C GLY A 193 1.02 -4.31 4.65
N VAL A 194 -0.30 -4.28 4.52
CA VAL A 194 -1.10 -3.05 4.50
C VAL A 194 -2.25 -3.19 5.47
N GLY A 195 -2.26 -2.34 6.49
CA GLY A 195 -3.37 -2.23 7.40
C GLY A 195 -4.25 -1.02 7.07
N ARG A 196 -5.56 -1.21 7.14
CA ARG A 196 -6.58 -0.17 7.00
C ARG A 196 -7.51 -0.20 8.19
N HIS A 197 -7.64 0.94 8.90
CA HIS A 197 -8.50 1.09 10.04
C HIS A 197 -8.82 2.57 10.31
N SER A 198 -9.90 2.86 11.04
CA SER A 198 -10.22 4.22 11.48
C SER A 198 -9.21 4.78 12.49
N ASP A 199 -8.56 3.92 13.27
CA ASP A 199 -7.46 4.25 14.16
C ASP A 199 -6.13 3.94 13.48
N ILE A 200 -5.25 4.94 13.42
CA ILE A 200 -3.94 4.87 12.74
C ILE A 200 -3.00 3.86 13.42
N ILE A 201 -3.09 3.72 14.73
CA ILE A 201 -2.27 2.78 15.49
C ILE A 201 -2.71 1.35 15.17
N VAL A 202 -4.02 1.11 15.14
CA VAL A 202 -4.58 -0.20 14.77
C VAL A 202 -4.25 -0.54 13.32
N SER A 203 -4.29 0.45 12.40
CA SER A 203 -3.91 0.21 11.01
C SER A 203 -2.46 -0.23 10.85
N SER A 204 -1.55 0.23 11.73
CA SER A 204 -0.13 -0.14 11.67
C SER A 204 0.17 -1.55 12.17
N ILE A 205 -0.78 -2.21 12.82
CA ILE A 205 -0.65 -3.56 13.41
C ILE A 205 -1.30 -4.63 12.51
N LYS A 206 -2.34 -4.25 11.78
CA LYS A 206 -3.08 -5.12 10.84
C LYS A 206 -2.28 -5.36 9.55
#